data_f083dcd8a7c8c2be785530b626baf498
#
_entry.id   f083dcd8a7c8c2be785530b626baf498
#
_cell.length_a   1.000
_cell.length_b   1.000
_cell.length_c   1.000
_cell.angle_alpha   90.00
_cell.angle_beta   90.00
_cell.angle_gamma   90.00
#
_symmetry.space_group_name_H-M   'P 1'
#
loop_
_entity.id
_entity.type
_entity.pdbx_description
1 polymer ?
#
loop_
_entity_poly.entity_id
_entity_poly.type
_entity_poly.pdbx_seq_one_letter_code
_entity_poly.pdbx_strand_id
1 'polypeptide(L)'
;MGFLKREAEAHEQRQLPIDQLEAVKQLLSAHPAKIRIFYSQNDSEAYQLAKQISEILVGSGWTLTEPVTGVLSFVEGGAPPLYGMSLAYRGDKPERPGAQVHIDPSTPVGVLTNVLMHFFRDGFVVDPAPTNSDEFLQLIVFPNPKSKPPSVQGKG
;
A
#
# COMPACT_ATOMS: atom_id res chain seq x y z
N MET A 1 5.32 -33.45 2.07
CA MET A 1 5.08 -32.17 2.67
C MET A 1 4.39 -31.17 1.81
N GLY A 2 3.73 -31.65 0.80
CA GLY A 2 2.97 -30.78 -0.05
C GLY A 2 1.90 -30.01 0.69
N PHE A 3 1.40 -30.61 1.76
CA PHE A 3 0.39 -29.94 2.55
C PHE A 3 0.92 -28.66 3.22
N LEU A 4 2.07 -28.75 3.86
CA LEU A 4 2.64 -27.59 4.50
C LEU A 4 3.03 -26.53 3.49
N LYS A 5 3.56 -26.97 2.36
CA LYS A 5 3.96 -26.04 1.34
C LYS A 5 2.76 -25.30 0.79
N ARG A 6 1.65 -25.99 0.64
CA ARG A 6 0.46 -25.36 0.11
C ARG A 6 -0.10 -24.33 1.09
N GLU A 7 -0.05 -24.60 2.39
CA GLU A 7 -0.48 -23.63 3.34
C GLU A 7 0.41 -22.39 3.34
N ALA A 8 1.70 -22.61 3.18
CA ALA A 8 2.60 -21.48 3.13
C ALA A 8 2.31 -20.60 1.92
N GLU A 9 1.94 -21.22 0.80
CA GLU A 9 1.62 -20.45 -0.38
C GLU A 9 0.32 -19.65 -0.21
N ALA A 10 -0.64 -20.20 0.54
CA ALA A 10 -1.90 -19.52 0.75
C ALA A 10 -1.71 -18.24 1.58
N HIS A 11 -0.67 -18.21 2.41
CA HIS A 11 -0.41 -17.05 3.24
C HIS A 11 0.92 -16.42 2.88
N GLU A 12 1.21 -16.42 1.59
CA GLU A 12 2.47 -15.90 1.09
C GLU A 12 2.66 -14.45 1.47
N GLN A 13 3.87 -14.13 1.90
CA GLN A 13 4.23 -12.78 2.26
C GLN A 13 4.36 -11.92 1.00
N ARG A 14 3.64 -10.80 0.95
CA ARG A 14 3.85 -9.83 -0.11
C ARG A 14 5.21 -9.18 0.10
N GLN A 15 5.96 -9.01 -0.97
CA GLN A 15 7.25 -8.33 -0.88
C GLN A 15 7.72 -7.91 -2.25
N LEU A 16 8.59 -6.92 -2.27
CA LEU A 16 9.21 -6.52 -3.51
C LEU A 16 10.33 -7.53 -3.83
N PRO A 17 10.42 -7.96 -5.08
CA PRO A 17 11.44 -8.96 -5.45
C PRO A 17 12.84 -8.43 -5.24
N ILE A 18 13.70 -9.25 -4.66
CA ILE A 18 15.06 -8.83 -4.34
C ILE A 18 15.83 -8.44 -5.58
N ASP A 19 15.64 -9.14 -6.67
CA ASP A 19 16.39 -8.87 -7.90
C ASP A 19 15.94 -7.58 -8.58
N GLN A 20 14.88 -6.94 -8.13
CA GLN A 20 14.40 -5.70 -8.72
C GLN A 20 14.55 -4.51 -7.79
N LEU A 21 15.09 -4.73 -6.59
CA LEU A 21 15.16 -3.64 -5.60
C LEU A 21 16.03 -2.47 -6.07
N GLU A 22 17.12 -2.75 -6.76
CA GLU A 22 17.99 -1.67 -7.23
C GLU A 22 17.27 -0.78 -8.25
N ALA A 23 16.56 -1.39 -9.18
CA ALA A 23 15.79 -0.63 -10.16
C ALA A 23 14.71 0.20 -9.50
N VAL A 24 14.04 -0.37 -8.50
CA VAL A 24 13.00 0.33 -7.77
C VAL A 24 13.61 1.53 -7.03
N LYS A 25 14.74 1.32 -6.37
CA LYS A 25 15.39 2.42 -5.63
C LYS A 25 15.82 3.54 -6.57
N GLN A 26 16.29 3.21 -7.76
CA GLN A 26 16.67 4.23 -8.72
C GLN A 26 15.47 5.07 -9.13
N LEU A 27 14.34 4.43 -9.37
CA LEU A 27 13.13 5.16 -9.73
C LEU A 27 12.70 6.08 -8.60
N LEU A 28 12.69 5.56 -7.37
CA LEU A 28 12.22 6.34 -6.25
C LEU A 28 13.16 7.46 -5.87
N SER A 29 14.48 7.23 -6.01
CA SER A 29 15.44 8.25 -5.60
C SER A 29 15.46 9.46 -6.52
N ALA A 30 14.91 9.35 -7.71
CA ALA A 30 14.82 10.48 -8.62
C ALA A 30 13.77 11.50 -8.14
N HIS A 31 12.85 11.09 -7.28
CA HIS A 31 11.78 11.96 -6.82
C HIS A 31 11.51 11.75 -5.33
N PRO A 32 12.45 12.14 -4.45
CA PRO A 32 12.27 11.92 -3.03
C PRO A 32 11.14 12.76 -2.46
N ALA A 33 10.52 12.27 -1.41
CA ALA A 33 9.41 12.96 -0.77
C ALA A 33 9.31 12.55 0.70
N LYS A 34 8.36 13.12 1.41
CA LYS A 34 8.06 12.75 2.77
C LYS A 34 6.80 11.93 2.77
N ILE A 35 6.78 10.89 3.59
CA ILE A 35 5.65 9.97 3.61
C ILE A 35 5.48 9.40 5.01
N ARG A 36 4.28 9.00 5.35
CA ARG A 36 4.05 8.23 6.55
C ARG A 36 3.40 6.92 6.16
N ILE A 37 3.74 5.87 6.90
CA ILE A 37 3.32 4.52 6.55
C ILE A 37 2.65 3.88 7.75
N PHE A 38 1.45 3.35 7.53
CA PHE A 38 0.70 2.63 8.54
C PHE A 38 0.46 1.21 8.07
N TYR A 39 0.14 0.32 8.99
CA TYR A 39 -0.19 -1.06 8.67
C TYR A 39 -1.31 -1.53 9.58
N SER A 40 -2.05 -2.55 9.14
CA SER A 40 -3.10 -3.13 9.95
C SER A 40 -2.52 -3.75 11.20
N GLN A 41 -2.94 -3.25 12.35
CA GLN A 41 -2.48 -3.72 13.63
C GLN A 41 -2.82 -5.20 13.80
N ASN A 42 -1.92 -5.94 14.41
CA ASN A 42 -2.08 -7.38 14.64
C ASN A 42 -2.00 -8.23 13.38
N ASP A 43 -1.49 -7.69 12.29
CA ASP A 43 -1.28 -8.45 11.08
C ASP A 43 0.21 -8.42 10.77
N SER A 44 0.90 -9.52 11.02
CA SER A 44 2.35 -9.55 10.86
C SER A 44 2.78 -9.46 9.41
N GLU A 45 1.97 -9.97 8.48
CA GLU A 45 2.29 -9.87 7.07
C GLU A 45 2.24 -8.42 6.62
N ALA A 46 1.21 -7.68 7.03
CA ALA A 46 1.11 -6.26 6.70
C ALA A 46 2.26 -5.47 7.30
N TYR A 47 2.64 -5.81 8.53
CA TYR A 47 3.77 -5.15 9.17
C TYR A 47 5.07 -5.38 8.39
N GLN A 48 5.33 -6.63 7.98
CA GLN A 48 6.55 -6.94 7.27
C GLN A 48 6.62 -6.22 5.93
N LEU A 49 5.49 -6.13 5.23
CA LEU A 49 5.46 -5.42 3.96
C LEU A 49 5.67 -3.92 4.18
N ALA A 50 4.99 -3.35 5.18
CA ALA A 50 5.16 -1.92 5.48
C ALA A 50 6.61 -1.62 5.83
N LYS A 51 7.24 -2.51 6.59
CA LYS A 51 8.63 -2.34 6.97
C LYS A 51 9.54 -2.40 5.77
N GLN A 52 9.34 -3.36 4.87
CA GLN A 52 10.16 -3.46 3.68
C GLN A 52 10.03 -2.21 2.82
N ILE A 53 8.79 -1.75 2.61
CA ILE A 53 8.57 -0.57 1.79
C ILE A 53 9.24 0.65 2.43
N SER A 54 9.12 0.79 3.75
CA SER A 54 9.73 1.94 4.43
C SER A 54 11.25 1.93 4.28
N GLU A 55 11.87 0.75 4.39
CA GLU A 55 13.31 0.65 4.27
C GLU A 55 13.77 0.98 2.85
N ILE A 56 13.02 0.56 1.87
CA ILE A 56 13.35 0.86 0.48
C ILE A 56 13.22 2.35 0.22
N LEU A 57 12.16 2.97 0.71
CA LEU A 57 11.95 4.40 0.52
C LEU A 57 13.04 5.21 1.21
N VAL A 58 13.36 4.88 2.47
CA VAL A 58 14.43 5.58 3.19
C VAL A 58 15.77 5.39 2.47
N GLY A 59 16.04 4.17 2.00
CA GLY A 59 17.25 3.91 1.24
C GLY A 59 17.30 4.64 -0.09
N SER A 60 16.16 5.15 -0.56
CA SER A 60 16.06 5.90 -1.80
C SER A 60 16.02 7.40 -1.57
N GLY A 61 16.25 7.83 -0.35
CA GLY A 61 16.26 9.27 -0.05
C GLY A 61 14.94 9.84 0.42
N TRP A 62 13.91 9.02 0.57
CA TRP A 62 12.63 9.49 1.10
C TRP A 62 12.72 9.61 2.60
N THR A 63 11.86 10.43 3.18
CA THR A 63 11.84 10.67 4.62
C THR A 63 10.52 10.20 5.20
N LEU A 64 10.60 9.39 6.26
CA LEU A 64 9.41 9.05 7.02
C LEU A 64 9.14 10.17 7.99
N THR A 65 7.92 10.70 8.00
CA THR A 65 7.58 11.78 8.92
C THR A 65 7.29 11.24 10.31
N GLU A 66 7.09 9.94 10.46
CA GLU A 66 6.92 9.31 11.75
C GLU A 66 7.23 7.82 11.59
N PRO A 67 7.50 7.12 12.68
CA PRO A 67 7.78 5.68 12.58
C PRO A 67 6.60 4.92 11.97
N VAL A 68 6.89 3.79 11.34
CA VAL A 68 5.83 2.92 10.82
C VAL A 68 4.94 2.51 11.98
N THR A 69 3.63 2.74 11.85
CA THR A 69 2.70 2.64 12.97
C THR A 69 1.53 1.72 12.62
N GLY A 70 1.15 0.87 13.58
CA GLY A 70 -0.02 0.02 13.42
C GLY A 70 -1.29 0.79 13.69
N VAL A 71 -2.33 0.51 12.91
CA VAL A 71 -3.63 1.13 13.08
C VAL A 71 -4.70 0.06 13.01
N LEU A 72 -5.85 0.35 13.58
CA LEU A 72 -6.97 -0.58 13.49
C LEU A 72 -7.49 -0.59 12.07
N SER A 73 -7.77 -1.79 11.57
CA SER A 73 -8.17 -1.94 10.19
C SER A 73 -9.66 -2.18 10.03
N PHE A 74 -10.45 -1.91 11.02
CA PHE A 74 -11.89 -2.06 10.88
C PHE A 74 -12.51 -0.71 10.57
N VAL A 75 -13.69 -0.75 9.96
CA VAL A 75 -14.43 0.45 9.60
C VAL A 75 -15.68 0.50 10.44
N GLU A 76 -15.94 1.65 11.05
CA GLU A 76 -17.13 1.81 11.86
C GLU A 76 -18.38 1.64 11.01
N GLY A 77 -19.44 1.24 11.63
CA GLY A 77 -20.69 1.06 10.91
C GLY A 77 -20.86 -0.30 10.28
N GLY A 78 -19.95 -1.24 10.60
CA GLY A 78 -20.09 -2.59 10.11
C GLY A 78 -19.65 -2.79 8.67
N ALA A 79 -18.94 -1.84 8.11
CA ALA A 79 -18.40 -2.02 6.77
C ALA A 79 -17.40 -3.17 6.77
N PRO A 80 -17.22 -3.85 5.64
CA PRO A 80 -16.27 -4.98 5.59
C PRO A 80 -14.85 -4.49 5.79
N PRO A 81 -13.96 -5.34 6.31
CA PRO A 81 -12.57 -4.95 6.47
C PRO A 81 -11.92 -4.68 5.12
N LEU A 82 -10.91 -3.85 5.14
CA LEU A 82 -10.17 -3.50 3.93
C LEU A 82 -9.00 -4.46 3.75
N TYR A 83 -8.64 -4.68 2.50
CA TYR A 83 -7.50 -5.53 2.14
C TYR A 83 -6.68 -4.80 1.08
N GLY A 84 -5.41 -5.12 0.99
CA GLY A 84 -4.53 -4.54 -0.01
C GLY A 84 -3.75 -3.35 0.52
N MET A 85 -3.76 -2.26 -0.20
CA MET A 85 -3.06 -1.04 0.19
C MET A 85 -3.83 0.18 -0.26
N SER A 86 -3.69 1.26 0.49
CA SER A 86 -4.28 2.54 0.12
C SER A 86 -3.21 3.61 0.17
N LEU A 87 -3.06 4.36 -0.91
CA LEU A 87 -2.13 5.47 -0.97
C LEU A 87 -2.93 6.75 -1.08
N ALA A 88 -2.89 7.56 -0.02
CA ALA A 88 -3.59 8.83 -0.01
C ALA A 88 -2.58 9.94 -0.26
N TYR A 89 -2.96 10.91 -1.07
CA TYR A 89 -2.07 12.00 -1.40
C TYR A 89 -2.88 13.29 -1.51
N ARG A 90 -2.21 14.43 -1.47
CA ARG A 90 -2.88 15.70 -1.58
C ARG A 90 -3.39 15.86 -3.01
N GLY A 91 -4.68 16.04 -3.15
CA GLY A 91 -5.31 16.20 -4.45
C GLY A 91 -6.79 16.40 -4.31
N ASP A 92 -7.42 16.85 -5.38
CA ASP A 92 -8.85 17.08 -5.37
C ASP A 92 -9.57 15.79 -5.68
N LYS A 93 -10.69 15.57 -5.02
CA LYS A 93 -11.49 14.40 -5.32
C LYS A 93 -12.15 14.58 -6.68
N PRO A 94 -12.38 13.47 -7.40
CA PRO A 94 -13.04 13.58 -8.70
C PRO A 94 -14.46 14.13 -8.51
N GLU A 95 -14.95 14.83 -9.52
CA GLU A 95 -16.24 15.46 -9.43
C GLU A 95 -17.38 14.48 -9.28
N ARG A 96 -17.19 13.27 -9.71
CA ARG A 96 -18.22 12.25 -9.58
C ARG A 96 -17.60 10.92 -9.23
N PRO A 97 -18.35 10.07 -8.54
CA PRO A 97 -17.84 8.77 -8.16
C PRO A 97 -17.43 7.95 -9.37
N GLY A 98 -16.33 7.24 -9.26
CA GLY A 98 -15.85 6.41 -10.34
C GLY A 98 -15.09 7.14 -11.42
N ALA A 99 -14.97 8.46 -11.33
CA ALA A 99 -14.18 9.20 -12.31
C ALA A 99 -12.72 8.83 -12.14
N GLN A 100 -12.00 8.75 -13.27
CA GLN A 100 -10.63 8.38 -13.24
C GLN A 100 -9.79 9.49 -12.63
N VAL A 101 -8.83 9.11 -11.79
CA VAL A 101 -7.94 10.08 -11.16
C VAL A 101 -6.65 10.13 -11.96
N HIS A 102 -6.23 11.35 -12.29
CA HIS A 102 -5.01 11.55 -13.03
C HIS A 102 -3.87 11.86 -12.09
N ILE A 103 -2.78 11.12 -12.16
CA ILE A 103 -1.60 11.37 -11.37
C ILE A 103 -0.43 11.54 -12.32
N ASP A 104 0.26 12.67 -12.19
CA ASP A 104 1.42 12.96 -13.03
C ASP A 104 2.54 11.95 -12.72
N PRO A 105 2.95 11.14 -13.69
CA PRO A 105 3.95 10.09 -13.42
C PRO A 105 5.33 10.62 -13.07
N SER A 106 5.57 11.91 -13.26
CA SER A 106 6.87 12.47 -12.94
C SER A 106 6.93 13.03 -11.52
N THR A 107 5.85 12.91 -10.74
CA THR A 107 5.84 13.35 -9.34
C THR A 107 6.19 12.20 -8.42
N PRO A 108 6.58 12.49 -7.17
CA PRO A 108 6.82 11.39 -6.22
C PRO A 108 5.61 10.48 -6.06
N VAL A 109 4.41 11.04 -6.02
CA VAL A 109 3.20 10.23 -5.91
C VAL A 109 3.05 9.33 -7.13
N GLY A 110 3.31 9.88 -8.33
CA GLY A 110 3.18 9.11 -9.56
C GLY A 110 4.19 7.98 -9.63
N VAL A 111 5.43 8.24 -9.24
CA VAL A 111 6.46 7.21 -9.27
C VAL A 111 6.13 6.11 -8.27
N LEU A 112 5.73 6.48 -7.06
CA LEU A 112 5.39 5.49 -6.05
C LEU A 112 4.17 4.67 -6.47
N THR A 113 3.16 5.33 -7.02
CA THR A 113 1.96 4.64 -7.51
C THR A 113 2.33 3.61 -8.56
N ASN A 114 3.19 3.97 -9.51
CA ASN A 114 3.59 3.04 -10.55
C ASN A 114 4.32 1.84 -9.99
N VAL A 115 5.20 2.04 -9.01
CA VAL A 115 5.93 0.94 -8.39
C VAL A 115 4.97 0.02 -7.65
N LEU A 116 4.10 0.60 -6.83
CA LEU A 116 3.20 -0.23 -6.02
C LEU A 116 2.16 -0.94 -6.88
N MET A 117 1.66 -0.28 -7.92
CA MET A 117 0.73 -0.93 -8.83
C MET A 117 1.38 -2.07 -9.58
N HIS A 118 2.64 -1.94 -9.92
CA HIS A 118 3.32 -2.98 -10.67
C HIS A 118 3.45 -4.26 -9.84
N PHE A 119 3.79 -4.12 -8.55
CA PHE A 119 4.04 -5.30 -7.71
C PHE A 119 2.85 -5.72 -6.85
N PHE A 120 1.93 -4.82 -6.56
CA PHE A 120 0.82 -5.10 -5.65
C PHE A 120 -0.50 -4.62 -6.20
N ARG A 121 -0.75 -4.95 -7.46
CA ARG A 121 -1.96 -4.47 -8.14
C ARG A 121 -3.24 -4.88 -7.44
N ASP A 122 -3.27 -6.08 -6.87
CA ASP A 122 -4.48 -6.59 -6.27
C ASP A 122 -4.79 -5.83 -4.98
N GLY A 123 -5.90 -5.12 -4.98
CA GLY A 123 -6.32 -4.36 -3.81
C GLY A 123 -5.65 -3.01 -3.61
N PHE A 124 -4.86 -2.55 -4.58
CA PHE A 124 -4.20 -1.26 -4.44
C PHE A 124 -5.14 -0.14 -4.87
N VAL A 125 -5.32 0.84 -4.00
CA VAL A 125 -6.22 1.96 -4.24
C VAL A 125 -5.47 3.27 -4.04
N VAL A 126 -5.70 4.24 -4.90
CA VAL A 126 -5.14 5.57 -4.78
C VAL A 126 -6.27 6.54 -4.45
N ASP A 127 -6.07 7.34 -3.42
CA ASP A 127 -7.14 8.18 -2.89
C ASP A 127 -6.68 9.63 -2.74
N PRO A 128 -7.13 10.54 -3.61
CA PRO A 128 -6.80 11.94 -3.44
C PRO A 128 -7.55 12.51 -2.25
N ALA A 129 -6.83 13.24 -1.41
CA ALA A 129 -7.40 13.82 -0.21
C ALA A 129 -7.21 15.33 -0.25
N PRO A 130 -8.30 16.10 -0.23
CA PRO A 130 -8.16 17.55 -0.18
C PRO A 130 -7.64 17.95 1.20
N THR A 131 -6.48 18.52 1.25
CA THR A 131 -5.87 18.91 2.50
C THR A 131 -5.02 20.14 2.24
N ASN A 132 -4.77 20.90 3.28
CA ASN A 132 -3.95 22.08 3.17
C ASN A 132 -2.46 21.78 3.23
N SER A 133 -2.09 20.56 3.55
CA SER A 133 -0.67 20.18 3.61
C SER A 133 -0.14 19.85 2.23
N ASP A 134 0.88 20.55 1.80
CA ASP A 134 1.49 20.30 0.51
C ASP A 134 2.25 18.99 0.49
N GLU A 135 2.60 18.47 1.66
CA GLU A 135 3.41 17.26 1.73
C GLU A 135 2.64 16.05 2.23
N PHE A 136 1.33 16.07 2.06
CA PHE A 136 0.53 14.95 2.52
C PHE A 136 0.70 13.73 1.62
N LEU A 137 1.25 12.68 2.17
CA LEU A 137 1.39 11.42 1.47
C LEU A 137 1.37 10.32 2.52
N GLN A 138 0.42 9.40 2.38
CA GLN A 138 0.20 8.40 3.40
C GLN A 138 -0.10 7.04 2.77
N LEU A 139 0.64 6.04 3.18
CA LEU A 139 0.41 4.68 2.71
C LEU A 139 -0.11 3.85 3.87
N ILE A 140 -1.17 3.10 3.64
CA ILE A 140 -1.69 2.16 4.63
C ILE A 140 -1.65 0.77 4.03
N VAL A 141 -0.98 -0.15 4.70
CA VAL A 141 -0.88 -1.55 4.26
C VAL A 141 -1.90 -2.35 5.03
N PHE A 142 -2.94 -2.81 4.33
CA PHE A 142 -3.98 -3.63 4.91
C PHE A 142 -3.62 -5.10 4.77
N PRO A 143 -4.40 -6.02 5.34
CA PRO A 143 -4.09 -7.44 5.19
C PRO A 143 -3.99 -7.86 3.74
N ASN A 144 -3.23 -8.91 3.50
CA ASN A 144 -3.02 -9.43 2.16
C ASN A 144 -4.36 -9.83 1.54
N PRO A 145 -4.67 -9.38 0.32
CA PRO A 145 -5.92 -9.79 -0.33
C PRO A 145 -6.08 -11.30 -0.43
N LYS A 146 -4.99 -12.04 -0.51
CA LYS A 146 -5.06 -13.49 -0.58
C LYS A 146 -5.49 -14.11 0.76
N SER A 147 -5.42 -13.36 1.85
CA SER A 147 -5.87 -13.87 3.14
C SER A 147 -7.34 -13.58 3.37
N LYS A 148 -7.99 -12.89 2.43
CA LYS A 148 -9.40 -12.59 2.55
C LYS A 148 -10.20 -13.88 2.56
N PRO A 149 -11.13 -14.05 3.51
CA PRO A 149 -11.91 -15.28 3.55
C PRO A 149 -12.70 -15.47 2.27
N PRO A 150 -12.96 -16.71 1.88
CA PRO A 150 -13.78 -16.95 0.71
C PRO A 150 -15.13 -16.29 0.86
N SER A 151 -15.65 -15.84 -0.24
CA SER A 151 -16.92 -15.16 -0.21
C SER A 151 -18.01 -16.12 0.15
N VAL A 152 -18.72 -15.85 1.24
CA VAL A 152 -19.74 -16.76 1.67
C VAL A 152 -21.02 -16.49 1.03
N GLN A 153 -21.15 -15.26 0.62
CA GLN A 153 -22.36 -14.91 0.04
C GLN A 153 -22.60 -15.66 -1.18
N GLY A 154 -21.64 -16.23 -1.70
CA GLY A 154 -21.90 -17.02 -2.89
C GLY A 154 -22.92 -18.05 -2.64
N LYS A 155 -23.18 -18.30 -1.35
CA LYS A 155 -24.05 -19.25 -1.13
C LYS A 155 -25.26 -18.76 -1.01
N GLY A 156 -25.27 -17.83 -0.99
CA GLY A 156 -26.62 -17.28 -0.89
C GLY A 156 -27.56 -17.54 -0.66
#